data_3b8144d1636d17ca8f4814719a69fa25
#
_entry.id   3b8144d1636d17ca8f4814719a69fa25
#
_cell.length_a   1.000
_cell.length_b   1.000
_cell.length_c   1.000
_cell.angle_alpha   90.00
_cell.angle_beta   90.00
_cell.angle_gamma   90.00
#
_symmetry.space_group_name_H-M   'P 1'
#
loop_
_entity.id
_entity.type
_entity.pdbx_description
1 polymer ?
#
loop_
_entity_poly.entity_id
_entity_poly.type
_entity_poly.pdbx_seq_one_letter_code
_entity_poly.pdbx_strand_id
1 'polypeptide(L)'
;MLSCVFAKAQTDGTYSGFSPYSVYGVGNLHTPGTAWNRGMGGVGLAARNHRFINIMNPASVTARDTLSFMADFGMNGRISLFSEGDKRALNTTFNIDDFVISFPMWNHTAFMVGINPMSDIGYKIAYSELQESNIPTGRQSFSSVGNGGVYQVFAAAAGTLWNRLSIGAQVNYCFGNINKRATMNYESDAARSWQTGDSLQVNNVTAKIGLQYEQPIARGSSLILGATYKFSTPIAGYHTHYEVKGIDKTTGRYQELLKDKNLMMGDEIGVGLSYKKGDDLLIEFDYTRTDWSRSGFDGVAGFSNSGDVTFASAVGQSFRLGAEITPNRNDIRYFLKRCTYRAGAYYDSSYYTVDGARVDAVGITLGMTIPVFRWYNGLSIGLDFGRRGLQTSQVKETYFGFNVGMNIFDIWFKKPHYE
;
A
#
# COMPACT_ATOMS: atom_id res chain seq x y z
N MET A 1 9.82 -22.16 -28.87
CA MET A 1 10.73 -22.49 -27.74
C MET A 1 10.98 -21.22 -26.96
N LEU A 2 10.30 -21.05 -25.82
CA LEU A 2 10.54 -19.94 -24.91
C LEU A 2 11.70 -20.35 -24.00
N SER A 3 12.90 -19.83 -24.25
CA SER A 3 14.01 -19.98 -23.32
C SER A 3 13.84 -19.00 -22.16
N CYS A 4 13.41 -19.49 -21.01
CA CYS A 4 13.49 -18.76 -19.75
C CYS A 4 14.95 -18.55 -19.37
N VAL A 5 15.45 -17.35 -19.57
CA VAL A 5 16.71 -16.91 -18.97
C VAL A 5 16.42 -16.63 -17.49
N PHE A 6 16.76 -17.58 -16.63
CA PHE A 6 16.82 -17.32 -15.19
C PHE A 6 18.01 -16.41 -14.90
N ALA A 7 17.77 -15.10 -14.84
CA ALA A 7 18.71 -14.20 -14.21
C ALA A 7 18.78 -14.59 -12.71
N LYS A 8 19.95 -15.00 -12.23
CA LYS A 8 20.20 -15.19 -10.80
C LYS A 8 19.99 -13.86 -10.09
N ALA A 9 18.84 -13.70 -9.43
CA ALA A 9 18.63 -12.64 -8.48
C ALA A 9 19.59 -12.88 -7.32
N GLN A 10 20.55 -11.98 -7.15
CA GLN A 10 21.44 -11.98 -6.00
C GLN A 10 20.61 -11.53 -4.80
N THR A 11 20.28 -12.45 -3.91
CA THR A 11 19.47 -12.22 -2.71
C THR A 11 20.32 -11.55 -1.62
N ASP A 12 20.52 -10.26 -1.73
CA ASP A 12 20.99 -9.43 -0.61
C ASP A 12 19.74 -8.87 0.12
N GLY A 13 19.18 -9.67 1.01
CA GLY A 13 18.04 -9.29 1.85
C GLY A 13 16.67 -9.48 1.18
N THR A 14 15.68 -9.84 1.99
CA THR A 14 14.29 -9.93 1.57
C THR A 14 13.69 -8.52 1.62
N TYR A 15 13.38 -7.93 0.47
CA TYR A 15 12.68 -6.66 0.38
C TYR A 15 11.17 -6.88 0.43
N SER A 16 10.46 -6.12 1.28
CA SER A 16 8.99 -6.10 1.31
C SER A 16 8.40 -5.42 0.08
N GLY A 17 9.10 -4.45 -0.49
CA GLY A 17 8.83 -3.81 -1.77
C GLY A 17 10.14 -3.49 -2.46
N PHE A 18 10.15 -3.36 -3.77
CA PHE A 18 11.33 -2.94 -4.51
C PHE A 18 10.96 -1.97 -5.61
N SER A 19 11.44 -0.73 -5.48
CA SER A 19 11.31 0.30 -6.50
C SER A 19 12.33 1.41 -6.27
N PRO A 20 13.02 1.91 -7.29
CA PRO A 20 13.90 3.08 -7.17
C PRO A 20 13.15 4.33 -6.70
N TYR A 21 11.83 4.36 -6.86
CA TYR A 21 10.97 5.44 -6.39
C TYR A 21 10.71 5.41 -4.87
N SER A 22 11.10 4.36 -4.15
CA SER A 22 10.93 4.26 -2.70
C SER A 22 11.98 5.03 -1.90
N VAL A 23 12.82 5.83 -2.55
CA VAL A 23 13.86 6.64 -1.88
C VAL A 23 13.27 7.75 -1.02
N TYR A 24 12.16 8.38 -1.42
CA TYR A 24 11.60 9.53 -0.72
C TYR A 24 10.81 9.14 0.54
N GLY A 25 11.00 9.93 1.60
CA GLY A 25 10.17 9.91 2.81
C GLY A 25 10.00 8.53 3.43
N VAL A 26 8.76 8.10 3.58
CA VAL A 26 8.39 6.77 4.10
C VAL A 26 8.36 5.67 3.04
N GLY A 27 8.73 5.96 1.80
CA GLY A 27 8.76 5.00 0.70
C GLY A 27 7.47 4.93 -0.11
N ASN A 28 7.23 3.81 -0.77
CA ASN A 28 6.01 3.60 -1.53
C ASN A 28 4.83 3.34 -0.60
N LEU A 29 3.77 4.12 -0.74
CA LEU A 29 2.52 3.86 -0.03
C LEU A 29 1.83 2.64 -0.64
N HIS A 30 1.37 1.74 0.22
CA HIS A 30 0.59 0.57 -0.21
C HIS A 30 -0.81 0.98 -0.69
N THR A 31 -1.30 0.28 -1.72
CA THR A 31 -2.70 0.38 -2.12
C THR A 31 -3.57 -0.16 -0.98
N PRO A 32 -4.46 0.63 -0.40
CA PRO A 32 -5.30 0.20 0.70
C PRO A 32 -6.30 -0.87 0.25
N GLY A 33 -6.85 -1.60 1.21
CA GLY A 33 -7.87 -2.61 0.97
C GLY A 33 -7.35 -4.04 1.02
N THR A 34 -8.28 -4.98 1.21
CA THR A 34 -8.05 -6.42 1.18
C THR A 34 -7.92 -6.92 -0.26
N ALA A 35 -7.61 -8.20 -0.46
CA ALA A 35 -7.56 -8.81 -1.80
C ALA A 35 -8.86 -8.63 -2.59
N TRP A 36 -10.00 -8.50 -1.89
CA TRP A 36 -11.29 -8.17 -2.49
C TRP A 36 -11.27 -6.79 -3.19
N ASN A 37 -10.84 -5.74 -2.49
CA ASN A 37 -10.75 -4.38 -3.03
C ASN A 37 -9.74 -4.29 -4.17
N ARG A 38 -8.56 -4.92 -4.01
CA ARG A 38 -7.47 -4.87 -4.98
C ARG A 38 -7.81 -5.53 -6.30
N GLY A 39 -8.59 -6.63 -6.28
CA GLY A 39 -9.12 -7.22 -7.51
C GLY A 39 -10.08 -6.33 -8.29
N MET A 40 -10.53 -5.22 -7.70
CA MET A 40 -11.49 -4.26 -8.25
C MET A 40 -10.89 -2.84 -8.36
N GLY A 41 -9.61 -2.73 -8.75
CA GLY A 41 -8.92 -1.43 -8.89
C GLY A 41 -8.54 -0.77 -7.56
N GLY A 42 -8.77 -1.42 -6.41
CA GLY A 42 -8.54 -0.85 -5.09
C GLY A 42 -9.60 0.18 -4.70
N VAL A 43 -10.84 0.05 -5.17
CA VAL A 43 -12.00 0.84 -4.72
C VAL A 43 -12.60 0.24 -3.45
N GLY A 44 -13.27 1.08 -2.64
CA GLY A 44 -13.87 0.63 -1.39
C GLY A 44 -14.38 1.74 -0.48
N LEU A 45 -14.29 3.02 -0.88
CA LEU A 45 -14.75 4.12 -0.03
C LEU A 45 -16.25 4.15 0.16
N ALA A 46 -17.01 3.75 -0.89
CA ALA A 46 -18.46 3.65 -0.87
C ALA A 46 -18.98 2.20 -0.88
N ALA A 47 -18.10 1.18 -1.08
CA ALA A 47 -18.51 -0.21 -1.14
C ALA A 47 -19.09 -0.70 0.18
N ARG A 48 -20.28 -1.29 0.14
CA ARG A 48 -20.97 -1.97 1.25
C ARG A 48 -21.27 -3.41 0.86
N ASN A 49 -20.49 -4.32 1.44
CA ASN A 49 -20.67 -5.75 1.20
C ASN A 49 -20.73 -6.51 2.53
N HIS A 50 -21.74 -7.35 2.71
CA HIS A 50 -21.93 -8.12 3.94
C HIS A 50 -21.03 -9.36 4.04
N ARG A 51 -20.33 -9.70 2.95
CA ARG A 51 -19.51 -10.92 2.84
C ARG A 51 -18.02 -10.68 2.90
N PHE A 52 -17.56 -9.48 2.57
CA PHE A 52 -16.15 -9.13 2.53
C PHE A 52 -15.86 -8.02 3.54
N ILE A 53 -14.71 -8.10 4.17
CA ILE A 53 -14.22 -7.03 5.02
C ILE A 53 -13.68 -5.92 4.13
N ASN A 54 -14.13 -4.69 4.38
CA ASN A 54 -13.63 -3.49 3.73
C ASN A 54 -12.94 -2.60 4.78
N ILE A 55 -11.61 -2.43 4.66
CA ILE A 55 -10.81 -1.62 5.55
C ILE A 55 -10.61 -0.18 5.07
N MET A 56 -11.08 0.14 3.87
CA MET A 56 -10.85 1.45 3.27
C MET A 56 -11.68 2.55 3.92
N ASN A 57 -12.92 2.24 4.31
CA ASN A 57 -13.80 3.17 5.00
C ASN A 57 -14.28 2.52 6.32
N PRO A 58 -13.98 3.08 7.49
CA PRO A 58 -14.40 2.49 8.76
C PRO A 58 -15.93 2.37 8.91
N ALA A 59 -16.73 3.22 8.23
CA ALA A 59 -18.18 3.11 8.25
C ALA A 59 -18.70 1.83 7.59
N SER A 60 -17.94 1.23 6.67
CA SER A 60 -18.33 0.02 5.94
C SER A 60 -18.47 -1.21 6.82
N VAL A 61 -17.83 -1.20 8.00
CA VAL A 61 -17.88 -2.33 8.93
C VAL A 61 -19.30 -2.67 9.41
N THR A 62 -20.24 -1.72 9.30
CA THR A 62 -21.66 -1.93 9.61
C THR A 62 -22.44 -2.66 8.52
N ALA A 63 -21.85 -2.90 7.34
CA ALA A 63 -22.54 -3.53 6.21
C ALA A 63 -22.74 -5.04 6.37
N ARG A 64 -22.28 -5.62 7.47
CA ARG A 64 -22.34 -7.06 7.75
C ARG A 64 -23.71 -7.54 8.25
N ASP A 65 -23.90 -8.84 8.18
CA ASP A 65 -25.03 -9.50 8.81
C ASP A 65 -24.86 -9.48 10.34
N THR A 66 -25.98 -9.37 11.04
CA THR A 66 -26.01 -9.54 12.51
C THR A 66 -25.54 -10.94 12.88
N LEU A 67 -24.82 -11.06 13.99
CA LEU A 67 -24.23 -12.30 14.51
C LEU A 67 -23.07 -12.88 13.67
N SER A 68 -22.57 -12.17 12.67
CA SER A 68 -21.46 -12.66 11.83
C SER A 68 -20.11 -12.36 12.46
N PHE A 69 -19.24 -13.37 12.52
CA PHE A 69 -17.80 -13.21 12.69
C PHE A 69 -17.13 -13.29 11.31
N MET A 70 -16.20 -12.39 11.04
CA MET A 70 -15.47 -12.39 9.78
C MET A 70 -13.97 -12.22 10.05
N ALA A 71 -13.16 -12.95 9.29
CA ALA A 71 -11.72 -12.76 9.24
C ALA A 71 -11.26 -12.74 7.78
N ASP A 72 -10.28 -11.92 7.48
CA ASP A 72 -9.62 -11.85 6.17
C ASP A 72 -8.12 -11.98 6.36
N PHE A 73 -7.48 -12.75 5.49
CA PHE A 73 -6.04 -12.91 5.45
C PHE A 73 -5.58 -12.75 4.00
N GLY A 74 -4.69 -11.80 3.76
CA GLY A 74 -4.19 -11.43 2.44
C GLY A 74 -2.69 -11.64 2.27
N MET A 75 -2.29 -12.01 1.06
CA MET A 75 -0.91 -12.06 0.58
C MET A 75 -0.83 -11.37 -0.77
N ASN A 76 0.29 -10.71 -1.04
CA ASN A 76 0.56 -10.13 -2.34
C ASN A 76 1.98 -10.46 -2.82
N GLY A 77 2.14 -10.44 -4.13
CA GLY A 77 3.44 -10.50 -4.78
C GLY A 77 3.46 -9.62 -6.01
N ARG A 78 4.63 -9.10 -6.34
CA ARG A 78 4.83 -8.24 -7.49
C ARG A 78 6.13 -8.60 -8.21
N ILE A 79 6.06 -8.64 -9.53
CA ILE A 79 7.20 -8.74 -10.44
C ILE A 79 7.30 -7.40 -11.15
N SER A 80 8.41 -6.68 -10.95
CA SER A 80 8.64 -5.35 -11.56
C SER A 80 9.82 -5.40 -12.51
N LEU A 81 9.60 -4.93 -13.73
CA LEU A 81 10.62 -4.70 -14.74
C LEU A 81 10.92 -3.20 -14.80
N PHE A 82 12.13 -2.84 -14.42
CA PHE A 82 12.65 -1.47 -14.51
C PHE A 82 13.43 -1.30 -15.80
N SER A 83 13.27 -0.15 -16.46
CA SER A 83 14.01 0.21 -17.68
C SER A 83 14.40 1.68 -17.68
N GLU A 84 15.68 1.94 -17.97
CA GLU A 84 16.26 3.27 -18.11
C GLU A 84 17.24 3.23 -19.29
N GLY A 85 16.87 3.84 -20.40
CA GLY A 85 17.60 3.69 -21.66
C GLY A 85 17.70 2.21 -22.06
N ASP A 86 18.93 1.72 -22.23
CA ASP A 86 19.21 0.32 -22.57
C ASP A 86 19.34 -0.61 -21.36
N LYS A 87 19.39 -0.04 -20.15
CA LYS A 87 19.51 -0.81 -18.90
C LYS A 87 18.16 -1.37 -18.47
N ARG A 88 18.15 -2.63 -18.04
CA ARG A 88 16.96 -3.30 -17.53
C ARG A 88 17.28 -4.07 -16.27
N ALA A 89 16.35 -4.05 -15.31
CA ALA A 89 16.43 -4.83 -14.07
C ALA A 89 15.07 -5.46 -13.77
N LEU A 90 15.08 -6.70 -13.29
CA LEU A 90 13.88 -7.42 -12.85
C LEU A 90 13.98 -7.67 -11.35
N ASN A 91 12.90 -7.42 -10.64
CA ASN A 91 12.79 -7.74 -9.23
C ASN A 91 11.46 -8.40 -8.93
N THR A 92 11.45 -9.27 -7.91
CA THR A 92 10.24 -9.96 -7.44
C THR A 92 10.13 -9.80 -5.93
N THR A 93 8.95 -9.42 -5.46
CA THR A 93 8.63 -9.28 -4.04
C THR A 93 7.43 -10.13 -3.67
N PHE A 94 7.38 -10.61 -2.43
CA PHE A 94 6.24 -11.33 -1.87
C PHE A 94 6.06 -10.97 -0.41
N ASN A 95 4.81 -10.65 -0.01
CA ASN A 95 4.49 -10.17 1.34
C ASN A 95 3.17 -10.72 1.85
N ILE A 96 3.04 -10.76 3.18
CA ILE A 96 1.76 -10.78 3.86
C ILE A 96 1.18 -9.37 3.79
N ASP A 97 -0.08 -9.28 3.36
CA ASP A 97 -0.72 -8.01 3.05
C ASP A 97 -1.61 -7.53 4.18
N ASP A 98 -2.53 -8.36 4.63
CA ASP A 98 -3.44 -7.98 5.70
C ASP A 98 -3.85 -9.19 6.53
N PHE A 99 -4.16 -8.91 7.78
CA PHE A 99 -4.91 -9.79 8.67
C PHE A 99 -5.93 -8.95 9.42
N VAL A 100 -7.20 -9.24 9.22
CA VAL A 100 -8.29 -8.42 9.75
C VAL A 100 -9.36 -9.31 10.34
N ILE A 101 -9.85 -8.95 11.52
CA ILE A 101 -10.98 -9.58 12.19
C ILE A 101 -12.06 -8.55 12.39
N SER A 102 -13.30 -8.98 12.25
CA SER A 102 -14.44 -8.08 12.35
C SER A 102 -15.67 -8.81 12.90
N PHE A 103 -16.37 -8.18 13.86
CA PHE A 103 -17.51 -8.75 14.55
C PHE A 103 -18.54 -7.68 14.95
N PRO A 104 -19.83 -8.03 15.12
CA PRO A 104 -20.84 -7.13 15.64
C PRO A 104 -20.62 -6.89 17.14
N MET A 105 -20.93 -5.68 17.63
CA MET A 105 -20.94 -5.35 19.06
C MET A 105 -22.36 -5.31 19.63
N TRP A 106 -23.19 -4.47 19.02
CA TRP A 106 -24.62 -4.28 19.36
C TRP A 106 -25.45 -4.16 18.08
N ASN A 107 -26.75 -4.00 18.21
CA ASN A 107 -27.60 -3.72 17.08
C ASN A 107 -27.09 -2.49 16.30
N HIS A 108 -26.90 -2.64 14.99
CA HIS A 108 -26.42 -1.60 14.07
C HIS A 108 -24.99 -1.11 14.34
N THR A 109 -24.23 -1.77 15.21
CA THR A 109 -22.84 -1.42 15.48
C THR A 109 -21.90 -2.60 15.23
N ALA A 110 -20.70 -2.32 14.77
CA ALA A 110 -19.70 -3.33 14.50
C ALA A 110 -18.29 -2.82 14.75
N PHE A 111 -17.39 -3.76 14.99
CA PHE A 111 -15.99 -3.53 15.30
C PHE A 111 -15.08 -4.29 14.32
N MET A 112 -13.91 -3.73 14.09
CA MET A 112 -12.88 -4.31 13.23
C MET A 112 -11.51 -4.01 13.82
N VAL A 113 -10.63 -4.99 13.81
CA VAL A 113 -9.22 -4.84 14.17
C VAL A 113 -8.36 -5.57 13.17
N GLY A 114 -7.20 -5.02 12.86
CA GLY A 114 -6.31 -5.66 11.90
C GLY A 114 -4.93 -5.05 11.86
N ILE A 115 -4.10 -5.68 11.04
CA ILE A 115 -2.74 -5.23 10.72
C ILE A 115 -2.56 -5.28 9.20
N ASN A 116 -1.94 -4.25 8.64
CA ASN A 116 -1.56 -4.21 7.24
C ASN A 116 -0.32 -3.31 7.03
N PRO A 117 0.46 -3.50 5.95
CA PRO A 117 1.53 -2.59 5.60
C PRO A 117 0.95 -1.24 5.16
N MET A 118 1.59 -0.16 5.60
CA MET A 118 1.29 1.20 5.18
C MET A 118 2.20 1.65 4.05
N SER A 119 3.49 1.36 4.17
CA SER A 119 4.49 1.69 3.15
C SER A 119 5.64 0.70 3.16
N ASP A 120 6.35 0.62 2.04
CA ASP A 120 7.57 -0.17 1.89
C ASP A 120 8.70 0.66 1.28
N ILE A 121 9.93 0.29 1.66
CA ILE A 121 11.17 0.78 1.06
C ILE A 121 12.01 -0.41 0.64
N GLY A 122 12.40 -0.41 -0.61
CA GLY A 122 13.35 -1.36 -1.15
C GLY A 122 13.94 -0.82 -2.44
N TYR A 123 15.24 -0.55 -2.43
CA TYR A 123 15.96 -0.19 -3.64
C TYR A 123 17.44 -0.55 -3.51
N LYS A 124 18.07 -0.78 -4.65
CA LYS A 124 19.52 -0.93 -4.80
C LYS A 124 19.95 -0.22 -6.07
N ILE A 125 20.63 0.89 -5.90
CA ILE A 125 21.17 1.70 -6.99
C ILE A 125 22.67 1.57 -6.91
N ALA A 126 23.31 1.16 -8.00
CA ALA A 126 24.76 1.04 -8.07
C ALA A 126 25.27 1.50 -9.43
N TYR A 127 26.33 2.28 -9.43
CA TYR A 127 27.06 2.64 -10.64
C TYR A 127 28.56 2.64 -10.36
N SER A 128 29.35 2.45 -11.39
CA SER A 128 30.80 2.57 -11.30
C SER A 128 31.32 3.36 -12.50
N GLU A 129 32.15 4.35 -12.22
CA GLU A 129 32.78 5.21 -13.22
C GLU A 129 34.30 5.20 -13.06
N LEU A 130 35.01 5.30 -14.19
CA LEU A 130 36.43 5.63 -14.20
C LEU A 130 36.53 7.15 -14.10
N GLN A 131 37.04 7.66 -12.97
CA GLN A 131 37.25 9.07 -12.84
C GLN A 131 38.63 9.44 -13.42
N GLU A 132 38.62 10.20 -14.51
CA GLU A 132 39.80 10.89 -15.01
C GLU A 132 40.06 12.11 -14.11
N SER A 133 40.75 11.91 -12.99
CA SER A 133 41.19 13.00 -12.15
C SER A 133 42.71 12.97 -12.05
N ASN A 134 43.33 14.14 -11.78
CA ASN A 134 44.79 14.27 -11.57
C ASN A 134 45.29 13.50 -10.35
N ILE A 135 44.42 12.88 -9.59
CA ILE A 135 44.74 11.96 -8.47
C ILE A 135 44.36 10.56 -8.99
N PRO A 136 45.27 9.58 -9.01
CA PRO A 136 45.01 8.23 -9.49
C PRO A 136 44.16 7.48 -8.46
N THR A 137 42.88 7.83 -8.37
CA THR A 137 41.89 7.18 -7.48
C THR A 137 41.37 5.87 -8.05
N GLY A 138 41.65 5.59 -9.34
CA GLY A 138 41.14 4.42 -10.02
C GLY A 138 39.63 4.49 -10.25
N ARG A 139 39.00 3.32 -10.41
CA ARG A 139 37.54 3.21 -10.57
C ARG A 139 36.84 3.52 -9.25
N GLN A 140 35.82 4.37 -9.34
CA GLN A 140 34.93 4.64 -8.22
C GLN A 140 33.64 3.83 -8.40
N SER A 141 33.15 3.23 -7.31
CA SER A 141 31.88 2.57 -7.29
C SER A 141 30.98 3.15 -6.18
N PHE A 142 29.80 3.58 -6.58
CA PHE A 142 28.78 4.06 -5.67
C PHE A 142 27.67 3.00 -5.57
N SER A 143 27.19 2.77 -4.34
CA SER A 143 26.05 1.91 -4.06
C SER A 143 25.16 2.56 -3.02
N SER A 144 23.88 2.74 -3.35
CA SER A 144 22.84 3.20 -2.41
C SER A 144 21.78 2.10 -2.27
N VAL A 145 21.53 1.70 -1.02
CA VAL A 145 20.60 0.64 -0.66
C VAL A 145 19.65 1.16 0.39
N GLY A 146 18.35 0.97 0.16
CA GLY A 146 17.31 1.22 1.15
C GLY A 146 16.50 -0.02 1.43
N ASN A 147 16.10 -0.23 2.67
CA ASN A 147 15.21 -1.29 3.08
C ASN A 147 14.35 -0.89 4.28
N GLY A 148 13.25 -1.61 4.46
CA GLY A 148 12.33 -1.42 5.56
C GLY A 148 10.92 -1.04 5.11
N GLY A 149 10.16 -0.49 6.04
CA GLY A 149 8.78 -0.07 5.78
C GLY A 149 8.05 0.25 7.07
N VAL A 150 6.82 0.70 6.92
CA VAL A 150 5.93 1.05 8.01
C VAL A 150 4.69 0.15 7.94
N TYR A 151 4.38 -0.50 9.05
CA TYR A 151 3.16 -1.27 9.27
C TYR A 151 2.19 -0.47 10.12
N GLN A 152 0.90 -0.76 10.00
CA GLN A 152 -0.11 -0.20 10.88
C GLN A 152 -0.97 -1.31 11.49
N VAL A 153 -1.17 -1.21 12.81
CA VAL A 153 -2.23 -1.92 13.52
C VAL A 153 -3.38 -0.94 13.69
N PHE A 154 -4.58 -1.36 13.37
CA PHE A 154 -5.73 -0.49 13.45
C PHE A 154 -6.90 -1.13 14.20
N ALA A 155 -7.70 -0.28 14.81
CA ALA A 155 -8.98 -0.63 15.42
C ALA A 155 -10.04 0.36 14.94
N ALA A 156 -11.17 -0.16 14.47
CA ALA A 156 -12.28 0.65 13.97
C ALA A 156 -13.60 0.21 14.58
N ALA A 157 -14.44 1.18 14.87
CA ALA A 157 -15.81 0.98 15.30
C ALA A 157 -16.75 1.85 14.48
N ALA A 158 -17.93 1.34 14.17
CA ALA A 158 -18.93 2.08 13.42
C ALA A 158 -20.35 1.75 13.85
N GLY A 159 -21.26 2.70 13.61
CA GLY A 159 -22.68 2.55 13.84
C GLY A 159 -23.51 3.08 12.68
N THR A 160 -24.67 2.47 12.46
CA THR A 160 -25.63 2.91 11.43
C THR A 160 -26.80 3.64 12.09
N LEU A 161 -27.06 4.86 11.63
CA LEU A 161 -28.17 5.70 12.03
C LEU A 161 -29.27 5.67 10.97
N TRP A 162 -30.52 5.62 11.41
CA TRP A 162 -31.71 5.62 10.52
C TRP A 162 -31.66 4.58 9.39
N ASN A 163 -30.92 3.48 9.57
CA ASN A 163 -30.70 2.40 8.59
C ASN A 163 -30.10 2.86 7.23
N ARG A 164 -29.55 4.07 7.16
CA ARG A 164 -29.04 4.65 5.91
C ARG A 164 -27.67 5.31 6.06
N LEU A 165 -27.44 5.98 7.17
CA LEU A 165 -26.20 6.69 7.43
C LEU A 165 -25.32 5.89 8.38
N SER A 166 -24.17 5.47 7.92
CA SER A 166 -23.15 4.82 8.73
C SER A 166 -22.01 5.78 9.03
N ILE A 167 -21.60 5.84 10.28
CA ILE A 167 -20.49 6.66 10.77
C ILE A 167 -19.50 5.72 11.43
N GLY A 168 -18.23 5.85 11.07
CA GLY A 168 -17.15 5.04 11.62
C GLY A 168 -15.94 5.88 12.01
N ALA A 169 -15.23 5.41 13.02
CA ALA A 169 -13.95 5.96 13.45
C ALA A 169 -12.93 4.82 13.55
N GLN A 170 -11.70 5.13 13.19
CA GLN A 170 -10.57 4.21 13.20
C GLN A 170 -9.37 4.91 13.80
N VAL A 171 -8.65 4.20 14.66
CA VAL A 171 -7.35 4.60 15.18
C VAL A 171 -6.31 3.65 14.63
N ASN A 172 -5.20 4.21 14.12
CA ASN A 172 -4.10 3.45 13.56
C ASN A 172 -2.83 3.73 14.38
N TYR A 173 -2.15 2.69 14.79
CA TYR A 173 -0.80 2.76 15.31
C TYR A 173 0.18 2.32 14.22
N CYS A 174 0.96 3.28 13.71
CA CYS A 174 1.95 3.07 12.66
C CYS A 174 3.32 2.88 13.28
N PHE A 175 4.03 1.81 12.91
CA PHE A 175 5.35 1.50 13.43
C PHE A 175 6.23 0.87 12.35
N GLY A 176 7.53 1.11 12.43
CA GLY A 176 8.48 0.50 11.50
C GLY A 176 9.84 1.18 11.50
N ASN A 177 10.76 0.57 10.78
CA ASN A 177 12.10 1.07 10.60
C ASN A 177 12.42 1.20 9.12
N ILE A 178 13.02 2.31 8.75
CA ILE A 178 13.48 2.62 7.41
C ILE A 178 14.99 2.81 7.49
N ASN A 179 15.75 2.00 6.77
CA ASN A 179 17.20 2.07 6.77
C ASN A 179 17.69 2.39 5.36
N LYS A 180 18.55 3.37 5.25
CA LYS A 180 19.21 3.77 4.01
C LYS A 180 20.71 3.79 4.23
N ARG A 181 21.45 3.31 3.25
CA ARG A 181 22.90 3.27 3.29
C ARG A 181 23.46 3.61 1.91
N ALA A 182 24.36 4.56 1.86
CA ALA A 182 25.15 4.88 0.68
C ALA A 182 26.63 4.56 0.96
N THR A 183 27.28 3.92 0.02
CA THR A 183 28.69 3.52 0.10
C THR A 183 29.41 3.95 -1.15
N MET A 184 30.54 4.61 -1.00
CA MET A 184 31.46 4.95 -2.07
C MET A 184 32.78 4.23 -1.83
N ASN A 185 33.16 3.37 -2.77
CA ASN A 185 34.42 2.64 -2.74
C ASN A 185 35.32 3.15 -3.87
N TYR A 186 36.62 3.19 -3.56
CA TYR A 186 37.68 3.55 -4.51
C TYR A 186 38.54 2.32 -4.76
N GLU A 187 39.00 2.13 -5.99
CA GLU A 187 39.88 1.01 -6.36
C GLU A 187 41.29 1.18 -5.86
N SER A 188 41.71 2.43 -5.62
CA SER A 188 43.04 2.74 -5.12
C SER A 188 43.08 2.65 -3.59
N ASP A 189 44.08 1.95 -3.05
CA ASP A 189 44.36 1.89 -1.61
C ASP A 189 44.69 3.28 -0.99
N ALA A 190 45.06 4.25 -1.82
CA ALA A 190 45.31 5.63 -1.39
C ALA A 190 44.02 6.42 -1.10
N ALA A 191 42.88 6.00 -1.63
CA ALA A 191 41.60 6.63 -1.42
C ALA A 191 40.78 5.84 -0.39
N ARG A 192 40.26 6.54 0.61
CA ARG A 192 39.47 5.91 1.69
C ARG A 192 38.01 5.74 1.28
N SER A 193 37.50 4.52 1.38
CA SER A 193 36.06 4.26 1.23
C SER A 193 35.25 5.07 2.23
N TRP A 194 34.11 5.54 1.80
CA TRP A 194 33.18 6.31 2.62
C TRP A 194 31.81 5.65 2.63
N GLN A 195 31.19 5.58 3.78
CA GLN A 195 29.85 5.05 3.96
C GLN A 195 29.04 6.00 4.85
N THR A 196 27.83 6.31 4.42
CA THR A 196 26.84 7.00 5.24
C THR A 196 25.59 6.17 5.35
N GLY A 197 24.90 6.30 6.46
CA GLY A 197 23.62 5.62 6.65
C GLY A 197 22.67 6.44 7.51
N ASP A 198 21.40 6.35 7.14
CA ASP A 198 20.28 6.98 7.81
C ASP A 198 19.27 5.93 8.21
N SER A 199 18.86 5.94 9.46
CA SER A 199 17.81 5.07 9.99
C SER A 199 16.71 5.92 10.59
N LEU A 200 15.47 5.72 10.11
CA LEU A 200 14.28 6.38 10.60
C LEU A 200 13.41 5.35 11.31
N GLN A 201 13.28 5.48 12.61
CA GLN A 201 12.32 4.70 13.40
C GLN A 201 11.02 5.48 13.50
N VAL A 202 9.95 4.95 12.92
CA VAL A 202 8.62 5.55 12.90
C VAL A 202 7.79 4.96 14.03
N ASN A 203 7.22 5.84 14.86
CA ASN A 203 6.18 5.53 15.84
C ASN A 203 5.12 6.61 15.74
N ASN A 204 3.92 6.27 15.30
CA ASN A 204 2.89 7.28 15.08
C ASN A 204 1.48 6.74 15.36
N VAL A 205 0.62 7.59 15.89
CA VAL A 205 -0.82 7.32 16.04
C VAL A 205 -1.59 8.25 15.14
N THR A 206 -2.40 7.70 14.24
CA THR A 206 -3.28 8.48 13.36
C THR A 206 -4.73 8.07 13.58
N ALA A 207 -5.65 8.97 13.25
CA ALA A 207 -7.08 8.70 13.28
C ALA A 207 -7.67 8.88 11.88
N LYS A 208 -8.69 8.08 11.57
CA LYS A 208 -9.47 8.16 10.33
C LYS A 208 -10.96 8.12 10.70
N ILE A 209 -11.72 9.03 10.13
CA ILE A 209 -13.19 9.01 10.21
C ILE A 209 -13.76 8.62 8.86
N GLY A 210 -14.91 7.97 8.87
CA GLY A 210 -15.60 7.54 7.66
C GLY A 210 -17.10 7.71 7.77
N LEU A 211 -17.69 8.04 6.63
CA LEU A 211 -19.11 8.20 6.45
C LEU A 211 -19.55 7.38 5.24
N GLN A 212 -20.70 6.73 5.32
CA GLN A 212 -21.38 6.13 4.18
C GLN A 212 -22.88 6.40 4.27
N TYR A 213 -23.47 6.85 3.16
CA TYR A 213 -24.90 7.07 3.06
C TYR A 213 -25.48 6.22 1.93
N GLU A 214 -26.39 5.32 2.28
CA GLU A 214 -27.04 4.42 1.34
C GLU A 214 -28.45 4.90 1.01
N GLN A 215 -28.69 5.23 -0.27
CA GLN A 215 -29.97 5.64 -0.80
C GLN A 215 -30.54 4.54 -1.70
N PRO A 216 -31.61 3.85 -1.28
CA PRO A 216 -32.35 2.96 -2.15
C PRO A 216 -32.98 3.74 -3.30
N ILE A 217 -32.78 3.27 -4.55
CA ILE A 217 -33.33 3.91 -5.77
C ILE A 217 -34.48 3.10 -6.33
N ALA A 218 -34.33 1.76 -6.34
CA ALA A 218 -35.31 0.81 -6.82
C ALA A 218 -35.28 -0.48 -6.01
N ARG A 219 -36.21 -1.40 -6.27
CA ARG A 219 -36.21 -2.70 -5.60
C ARG A 219 -34.86 -3.42 -5.84
N GLY A 220 -34.12 -3.63 -4.75
CA GLY A 220 -32.80 -4.31 -4.77
C GLY A 220 -31.68 -3.49 -5.37
N SER A 221 -31.84 -2.18 -5.59
CA SER A 221 -30.77 -1.31 -6.09
C SER A 221 -30.59 -0.11 -5.18
N SER A 222 -29.36 0.22 -4.86
CA SER A 222 -28.99 1.37 -4.03
C SER A 222 -27.80 2.13 -4.61
N LEU A 223 -27.78 3.42 -4.34
CA LEU A 223 -26.65 4.31 -4.56
C LEU A 223 -26.01 4.60 -3.20
N ILE A 224 -24.70 4.47 -3.10
CA ILE A 224 -23.99 4.67 -1.86
C ILE A 224 -22.92 5.75 -2.07
N LEU A 225 -22.95 6.75 -1.20
CA LEU A 225 -21.93 7.79 -1.12
C LEU A 225 -21.02 7.47 0.05
N GLY A 226 -19.70 7.49 -0.17
CA GLY A 226 -18.69 7.28 0.85
C GLY A 226 -17.78 8.50 0.97
N ALA A 227 -17.39 8.83 2.19
CA ALA A 227 -16.39 9.85 2.47
C ALA A 227 -15.49 9.40 3.61
N THR A 228 -14.20 9.73 3.53
CA THR A 228 -13.23 9.45 4.57
C THR A 228 -12.29 10.63 4.76
N TYR A 229 -11.84 10.82 6.00
CA TYR A 229 -10.79 11.77 6.34
C TYR A 229 -9.81 11.13 7.32
N LYS A 230 -8.52 11.09 6.96
CA LYS A 230 -7.42 10.68 7.82
C LYS A 230 -6.63 11.91 8.24
N PHE A 231 -6.45 12.07 9.54
CA PHE A 231 -5.79 13.23 10.10
C PHE A 231 -4.27 13.18 9.90
N SER A 232 -3.69 14.33 9.56
CA SER A 232 -2.25 14.55 9.64
C SER A 232 -1.82 14.53 11.10
N THR A 233 -0.76 13.80 11.43
CA THR A 233 -0.25 13.68 12.79
C THR A 233 1.28 13.73 12.81
N PRO A 234 1.89 14.29 13.88
CA PRO A 234 3.34 14.32 14.00
C PRO A 234 3.93 12.91 14.05
N ILE A 235 5.02 12.69 13.34
CA ILE A 235 5.76 11.43 13.39
C ILE A 235 6.67 11.48 14.62
N ALA A 236 6.43 10.58 15.57
CA ALA A 236 7.34 10.34 16.69
C ALA A 236 8.37 9.27 16.32
N GLY A 237 9.49 9.23 17.03
CA GLY A 237 10.55 8.26 16.83
C GLY A 237 11.93 8.91 16.76
N TYR A 238 12.86 8.23 16.14
CA TYR A 238 14.26 8.64 16.11
C TYR A 238 14.79 8.63 14.67
N HIS A 239 15.57 9.66 14.33
CA HIS A 239 16.45 9.67 13.18
C HIS A 239 17.89 9.41 13.68
N THR A 240 18.50 8.37 13.17
CA THR A 240 19.90 8.05 13.46
C THR A 240 20.71 8.19 12.19
N HIS A 241 21.71 9.05 12.21
CA HIS A 241 22.67 9.21 11.14
C HIS A 241 24.03 8.68 11.57
N TYR A 242 24.75 8.00 10.67
CA TYR A 242 26.11 7.57 10.90
C TYR A 242 26.99 7.75 9.67
N GLU A 243 28.26 8.06 9.91
CA GLU A 243 29.29 8.13 8.89
C GLU A 243 30.47 7.23 9.26
N VAL A 244 31.02 6.54 8.28
CA VAL A 244 32.24 5.72 8.40
C VAL A 244 33.21 6.16 7.30
N LYS A 245 34.40 6.61 7.68
CA LYS A 245 35.47 7.06 6.78
C LYS A 245 36.69 6.17 6.92
N GLY A 246 37.07 5.47 5.86
CA GLY A 246 38.26 4.62 5.80
C GLY A 246 38.12 3.27 6.50
N ILE A 247 39.27 2.67 6.80
CA ILE A 247 39.39 1.36 7.47
C ILE A 247 39.09 1.47 8.98
N ASP A 248 39.29 2.65 9.55
CA ASP A 248 39.02 2.92 10.96
C ASP A 248 37.58 3.31 11.20
N LYS A 249 36.99 2.50 12.01
CA LYS A 249 35.57 2.42 12.37
C LYS A 249 34.96 3.73 12.87
N THR A 250 33.75 4.00 12.40
CA THR A 250 32.73 4.91 12.95
C THR A 250 33.23 6.27 13.44
N THR A 251 33.28 7.24 12.55
CA THR A 251 33.71 8.60 12.89
C THR A 251 32.56 9.49 13.41
N GLY A 252 31.33 9.09 13.30
CA GLY A 252 30.20 9.84 13.85
C GLY A 252 28.91 9.03 13.82
N ARG A 253 28.27 8.95 14.95
CA ARG A 253 26.90 8.48 15.08
C ARG A 253 26.17 9.48 15.96
N TYR A 254 25.12 10.07 15.44
CA TYR A 254 24.23 10.90 16.24
C TYR A 254 22.77 10.47 16.02
N GLN A 255 21.98 10.66 17.04
CA GLN A 255 20.58 10.32 17.07
C GLN A 255 19.78 11.55 17.48
N GLU A 256 18.76 11.87 16.69
CA GLU A 256 17.87 12.98 16.92
C GLU A 256 16.45 12.50 17.07
N LEU A 257 15.67 13.17 17.90
CA LEU A 257 14.24 12.94 18.02
C LEU A 257 13.52 13.51 16.78
N LEU A 258 12.65 12.74 16.17
CA LEU A 258 11.88 13.19 15.01
C LEU A 258 10.91 14.33 15.35
N LYS A 259 10.48 14.42 16.61
CA LYS A 259 9.64 15.50 17.10
C LYS A 259 10.27 16.87 16.88
N ASP A 260 11.59 16.97 16.99
CA ASP A 260 12.32 18.23 16.83
C ASP A 260 12.44 18.66 15.36
N LYS A 261 12.18 17.76 14.43
CA LYS A 261 12.19 18.04 12.98
C LYS A 261 10.81 18.37 12.41
N ASN A 262 9.75 18.40 13.23
CA ASN A 262 8.37 18.67 12.82
C ASN A 262 7.88 17.79 11.65
N LEU A 263 8.33 16.53 11.59
CA LEU A 263 7.86 15.60 10.56
C LEU A 263 6.40 15.24 10.79
N MET A 264 5.62 15.33 9.72
CA MET A 264 4.19 15.07 9.74
C MET A 264 3.82 13.94 8.78
N MET A 265 2.92 13.08 9.21
CA MET A 265 2.23 12.14 8.32
C MET A 265 1.23 12.92 7.47
N GLY A 266 1.16 12.65 6.17
CA GLY A 266 0.20 13.29 5.28
C GLY A 266 -1.25 13.03 5.70
N ASP A 267 -2.12 14.04 5.51
CA ASP A 267 -3.56 13.87 5.60
C ASP A 267 -4.12 13.24 4.32
N GLU A 268 -5.30 12.63 4.43
CA GLU A 268 -5.96 11.96 3.30
C GLU A 268 -7.46 12.29 3.31
N ILE A 269 -7.97 12.72 2.18
CA ILE A 269 -9.40 12.90 1.92
C ILE A 269 -9.78 11.90 0.82
N GLY A 270 -10.79 11.09 1.08
CA GLY A 270 -11.35 10.17 0.12
C GLY A 270 -12.85 10.39 -0.06
N VAL A 271 -13.32 10.31 -1.31
CA VAL A 271 -14.74 10.31 -1.65
C VAL A 271 -15.02 9.21 -2.66
N GLY A 272 -16.12 8.52 -2.49
CA GLY A 272 -16.52 7.39 -3.33
C GLY A 272 -18.01 7.44 -3.66
N LEU A 273 -18.34 6.89 -4.83
CA LEU A 273 -19.71 6.70 -5.31
C LEU A 273 -19.86 5.27 -5.79
N SER A 274 -20.80 4.53 -5.23
CA SER A 274 -21.06 3.14 -5.58
C SER A 274 -22.50 2.92 -5.97
N TYR A 275 -22.73 2.19 -7.05
CA TYR A 275 -24.02 1.63 -7.43
C TYR A 275 -24.04 0.14 -7.14
N LYS A 276 -25.01 -0.29 -6.35
CA LYS A 276 -25.19 -1.69 -5.97
C LYS A 276 -26.56 -2.19 -6.44
N LYS A 277 -26.59 -3.38 -7.06
CA LYS A 277 -27.83 -4.08 -7.43
C LYS A 277 -27.83 -5.46 -6.79
N GLY A 278 -28.57 -5.58 -5.70
CA GLY A 278 -28.56 -6.78 -4.87
C GLY A 278 -27.14 -7.13 -4.42
N ASP A 279 -26.81 -8.40 -4.53
CA ASP A 279 -25.46 -8.91 -4.32
C ASP A 279 -24.78 -9.33 -5.62
N ASP A 280 -25.41 -9.02 -6.76
CA ASP A 280 -24.99 -9.51 -8.06
C ASP A 280 -24.10 -8.52 -8.81
N LEU A 281 -24.30 -7.21 -8.61
CA LEU A 281 -23.55 -6.16 -9.29
C LEU A 281 -23.19 -5.04 -8.33
N LEU A 282 -21.91 -4.65 -8.35
CA LEU A 282 -21.38 -3.46 -7.72
C LEU A 282 -20.51 -2.72 -8.74
N ILE A 283 -20.70 -1.41 -8.87
CA ILE A 283 -19.84 -0.52 -9.66
C ILE A 283 -19.47 0.65 -8.75
N GLU A 284 -18.20 0.99 -8.66
CA GLU A 284 -17.71 2.03 -7.75
C GLU A 284 -16.65 2.89 -8.41
N PHE A 285 -16.70 4.17 -8.09
CA PHE A 285 -15.68 5.15 -8.42
C PHE A 285 -15.20 5.84 -7.16
N ASP A 286 -13.88 5.89 -6.97
CA ASP A 286 -13.22 6.52 -5.83
C ASP A 286 -12.23 7.58 -6.28
N TYR A 287 -12.20 8.70 -5.55
CA TYR A 287 -11.17 9.71 -5.60
C TYR A 287 -10.53 9.86 -4.24
N THR A 288 -9.20 9.84 -4.18
CA THR A 288 -8.42 10.07 -2.96
C THR A 288 -7.36 11.12 -3.20
N ARG A 289 -7.23 12.05 -2.27
CA ARG A 289 -6.17 13.07 -2.23
C ARG A 289 -5.39 12.91 -0.94
N THR A 290 -4.07 12.77 -1.06
CA THR A 290 -3.11 12.69 0.05
C THR A 290 -2.18 13.89 0.02
N ASP A 291 -2.13 14.68 1.09
CA ASP A 291 -1.29 15.89 1.14
C ASP A 291 -0.08 15.68 2.04
N TRP A 292 1.08 15.58 1.40
CA TRP A 292 2.39 15.47 2.05
C TRP A 292 3.23 16.74 1.92
N SER A 293 2.69 17.81 1.34
CA SER A 293 3.44 19.06 1.10
C SER A 293 4.00 19.69 2.38
N ARG A 294 3.42 19.36 3.52
CA ARG A 294 3.83 19.81 4.85
C ARG A 294 4.51 18.71 5.68
N SER A 295 4.96 17.64 5.04
CA SER A 295 5.53 16.48 5.74
C SER A 295 6.88 16.75 6.41
N GLY A 296 7.64 17.75 5.93
CA GLY A 296 8.96 18.09 6.45
C GLY A 296 10.09 17.19 5.97
N PHE A 297 9.81 16.14 5.20
CA PHE A 297 10.84 15.21 4.72
C PHE A 297 11.86 15.85 3.77
N ASP A 298 11.50 16.94 3.11
CA ASP A 298 12.41 17.68 2.20
C ASP A 298 13.64 18.25 2.92
N GLY A 299 13.53 18.47 4.24
CA GLY A 299 14.63 18.95 5.09
C GLY A 299 15.44 17.84 5.77
N VAL A 300 15.12 16.57 5.57
CA VAL A 300 15.81 15.47 6.26
C VAL A 300 16.84 14.85 5.34
N ALA A 301 18.11 14.93 5.74
CA ALA A 301 19.21 14.32 5.01
C ALA A 301 18.99 12.81 4.79
N GLY A 302 19.30 12.32 3.58
CA GLY A 302 19.12 10.92 3.18
C GLY A 302 17.67 10.54 2.82
N PHE A 303 16.69 11.45 2.97
CA PHE A 303 15.27 11.17 2.66
C PHE A 303 14.70 12.04 1.54
N SER A 304 15.46 13.01 1.03
CA SER A 304 15.06 13.93 -0.03
C SER A 304 15.93 13.88 -1.28
N ASN A 305 17.05 13.16 -1.25
CA ASN A 305 17.94 13.03 -2.42
C ASN A 305 18.60 11.66 -2.49
N SER A 306 19.04 11.28 -3.69
CA SER A 306 19.84 10.09 -3.94
C SER A 306 20.77 10.39 -5.13
N GLY A 307 22.04 10.66 -4.84
CA GLY A 307 22.99 11.19 -5.81
C GLY A 307 22.52 12.57 -6.30
N ASP A 308 22.47 12.75 -7.61
CA ASP A 308 22.05 14.00 -8.26
C ASP A 308 20.53 14.13 -8.40
N VAL A 309 19.76 13.07 -8.08
CA VAL A 309 18.31 13.05 -8.18
C VAL A 309 17.68 13.67 -6.93
N THR A 310 16.82 14.66 -7.13
CA THR A 310 16.13 15.40 -6.07
C THR A 310 14.69 14.95 -5.94
N PHE A 311 14.24 14.70 -4.72
CA PHE A 311 12.85 14.40 -4.39
C PHE A 311 12.26 15.55 -3.58
N ALA A 312 11.02 15.91 -3.87
CA ALA A 312 10.28 16.92 -3.10
C ALA A 312 8.87 16.44 -2.79
N SER A 313 8.35 16.86 -1.65
CA SER A 313 6.98 16.55 -1.23
C SER A 313 5.95 17.14 -2.17
N ALA A 314 4.87 16.42 -2.38
CA ALA A 314 3.78 16.83 -3.25
C ALA A 314 2.43 16.35 -2.73
N VAL A 315 1.38 16.75 -3.41
CA VAL A 315 0.02 16.22 -3.22
C VAL A 315 -0.18 15.04 -4.13
N GLY A 316 -0.38 13.86 -3.55
CA GLY A 316 -0.77 12.66 -4.28
C GLY A 316 -2.27 12.67 -4.59
N GLN A 317 -2.64 12.13 -5.73
CA GLN A 317 -4.03 11.97 -6.17
C GLN A 317 -4.24 10.58 -6.75
N SER A 318 -5.41 10.00 -6.48
CA SER A 318 -5.78 8.68 -6.97
C SER A 318 -7.20 8.69 -7.51
N PHE A 319 -7.38 8.18 -8.72
CA PHE A 319 -8.68 7.95 -9.35
C PHE A 319 -8.82 6.46 -9.62
N ARG A 320 -9.88 5.85 -9.13
CA ARG A 320 -10.09 4.41 -9.19
C ARG A 320 -11.50 4.10 -9.64
N LEU A 321 -11.62 3.13 -10.53
CA LEU A 321 -12.90 2.60 -11.02
C LEU A 321 -12.89 1.10 -10.88
N GLY A 322 -13.96 0.53 -10.35
CA GLY A 322 -14.08 -0.90 -10.17
C GLY A 322 -15.49 -1.40 -10.39
N ALA A 323 -15.58 -2.65 -10.82
CA ALA A 323 -16.81 -3.36 -10.98
C ALA A 323 -16.71 -4.79 -10.47
N GLU A 324 -17.76 -5.27 -9.84
CA GLU A 324 -17.93 -6.65 -9.36
C GLU A 324 -19.23 -7.22 -9.92
N ILE A 325 -19.20 -8.46 -10.39
CA ILE A 325 -20.36 -9.20 -10.85
C ILE A 325 -20.35 -10.64 -10.36
N THR A 326 -21.50 -11.11 -9.86
CA THR A 326 -21.75 -12.52 -9.54
C THR A 326 -22.92 -13.00 -10.40
N PRO A 327 -22.69 -13.82 -11.44
CA PRO A 327 -23.74 -14.15 -12.42
C PRO A 327 -24.96 -14.86 -11.82
N ASN A 328 -24.75 -15.85 -10.98
CA ASN A 328 -25.82 -16.53 -10.24
C ASN A 328 -25.24 -17.30 -9.08
N ARG A 329 -25.31 -16.74 -7.89
CA ARG A 329 -24.79 -17.34 -6.67
C ARG A 329 -25.40 -18.69 -6.31
N ASN A 330 -26.65 -18.89 -6.63
CA ASN A 330 -27.43 -20.05 -6.25
C ASN A 330 -27.47 -21.13 -7.36
N ASP A 331 -26.61 -21.01 -8.38
CA ASP A 331 -26.56 -22.00 -9.45
C ASP A 331 -25.98 -23.32 -8.94
N ILE A 332 -26.82 -24.36 -8.96
CA ILE A 332 -26.43 -25.70 -8.52
C ILE A 332 -25.62 -26.42 -9.61
N ARG A 333 -25.86 -26.10 -10.88
CA ARG A 333 -25.34 -26.82 -12.04
C ARG A 333 -23.96 -26.33 -12.47
N TYR A 334 -23.74 -25.01 -12.47
CA TYR A 334 -22.52 -24.42 -13.01
C TYR A 334 -21.74 -23.68 -11.93
N PHE A 335 -20.61 -24.26 -11.53
CA PHE A 335 -19.72 -23.70 -10.49
C PHE A 335 -19.26 -22.29 -10.82
N LEU A 336 -18.83 -22.02 -12.07
CA LEU A 336 -18.34 -20.71 -12.50
C LEU A 336 -19.38 -19.59 -12.36
N LYS A 337 -20.69 -19.88 -12.43
CA LYS A 337 -21.73 -18.87 -12.19
C LYS A 337 -21.80 -18.40 -10.74
N ARG A 338 -21.32 -19.22 -9.81
CA ARG A 338 -21.26 -18.89 -8.37
C ARG A 338 -20.03 -18.04 -8.01
N CYS A 339 -19.00 -18.02 -8.85
CA CYS A 339 -17.84 -17.19 -8.66
C CYS A 339 -18.19 -15.70 -8.85
N THR A 340 -17.51 -14.87 -8.08
CA THR A 340 -17.60 -13.42 -8.22
C THR A 340 -16.42 -12.92 -9.04
N TYR A 341 -16.69 -12.20 -10.10
CA TYR A 341 -15.69 -11.64 -11.01
C TYR A 341 -15.56 -10.13 -10.78
N ARG A 342 -14.34 -9.62 -10.90
CA ARG A 342 -14.01 -8.21 -10.70
C ARG A 342 -13.10 -7.71 -11.79
N ALA A 343 -13.26 -6.44 -12.11
CA ALA A 343 -12.36 -5.71 -12.97
C ALA A 343 -12.23 -4.29 -12.44
N GLY A 344 -11.09 -3.68 -12.63
CA GLY A 344 -10.87 -2.30 -12.24
C GLY A 344 -9.74 -1.64 -13.00
N ALA A 345 -9.67 -0.33 -12.87
CA ALA A 345 -8.60 0.50 -13.41
C ALA A 345 -8.27 1.61 -12.41
N TYR A 346 -7.03 2.06 -12.42
CA TYR A 346 -6.58 3.15 -11.56
C TYR A 346 -5.57 4.05 -12.24
N TYR A 347 -5.56 5.29 -11.78
CA TYR A 347 -4.54 6.29 -12.04
C TYR A 347 -4.10 6.87 -10.70
N ASP A 348 -2.83 6.73 -10.37
CA ASP A 348 -2.22 7.22 -9.14
C ASP A 348 -1.11 8.20 -9.45
N SER A 349 -1.14 9.39 -8.85
CA SER A 349 -0.05 10.35 -8.83
C SER A 349 0.62 10.33 -7.46
N SER A 350 1.95 10.19 -7.43
CA SER A 350 2.71 10.06 -6.19
C SER A 350 2.63 11.30 -5.32
N TYR A 351 2.85 11.11 -4.02
CA TYR A 351 2.93 12.17 -3.01
C TYR A 351 4.28 12.91 -2.99
N TYR A 352 5.14 12.65 -3.97
CA TYR A 352 6.43 13.29 -4.18
C TYR A 352 6.67 13.53 -5.67
N THR A 353 7.60 14.43 -5.97
CA THR A 353 8.14 14.68 -7.31
C THR A 353 9.59 14.22 -7.38
N VAL A 354 10.05 13.88 -8.58
CA VAL A 354 11.44 13.54 -8.90
C VAL A 354 11.94 14.57 -9.90
N ASP A 355 12.97 15.33 -9.53
CA ASP A 355 13.50 16.46 -10.33
C ASP A 355 12.41 17.43 -10.81
N GLY A 356 11.45 17.73 -9.90
CA GLY A 356 10.31 18.59 -10.17
C GLY A 356 9.18 17.94 -11.01
N ALA A 357 9.36 16.73 -11.51
CA ALA A 357 8.37 16.01 -12.29
C ALA A 357 7.55 15.04 -11.44
N ARG A 358 6.22 14.97 -11.65
CA ARG A 358 5.35 14.01 -10.98
C ARG A 358 5.63 12.58 -11.44
N VAL A 359 5.51 11.65 -10.52
CA VAL A 359 5.60 10.21 -10.81
C VAL A 359 4.20 9.63 -10.83
N ASP A 360 3.70 9.38 -12.03
CA ASP A 360 2.37 8.85 -12.24
C ASP A 360 2.41 7.35 -12.53
N ALA A 361 1.36 6.65 -12.12
CA ALA A 361 1.14 5.24 -12.37
C ALA A 361 -0.27 5.01 -12.93
N VAL A 362 -0.39 4.08 -13.86
CA VAL A 362 -1.66 3.60 -14.40
C VAL A 362 -1.68 2.09 -14.37
N GLY A 363 -2.84 1.51 -14.14
CA GLY A 363 -2.97 0.06 -14.17
C GLY A 363 -4.40 -0.42 -14.30
N ILE A 364 -4.51 -1.71 -14.60
CA ILE A 364 -5.76 -2.44 -14.66
C ILE A 364 -5.69 -3.66 -13.75
N THR A 365 -6.79 -4.01 -13.15
CA THR A 365 -6.88 -5.16 -12.27
C THR A 365 -7.99 -6.10 -12.72
N LEU A 366 -7.75 -7.39 -12.49
CA LEU A 366 -8.73 -8.45 -12.66
C LEU A 366 -8.80 -9.25 -11.37
N GLY A 367 -9.99 -9.62 -10.95
CA GLY A 367 -10.17 -10.38 -9.72
C GLY A 367 -11.24 -11.46 -9.86
N MET A 368 -11.10 -12.51 -9.08
CA MET A 368 -12.09 -13.56 -8.96
C MET A 368 -12.14 -14.05 -7.51
N THR A 369 -13.36 -14.25 -6.99
CA THR A 369 -13.53 -14.98 -5.73
C THR A 369 -14.23 -16.30 -6.00
N ILE A 370 -13.58 -17.35 -5.54
CA ILE A 370 -14.05 -18.73 -5.62
C ILE A 370 -14.73 -19.05 -4.29
N PRO A 371 -16.04 -19.40 -4.25
CA PRO A 371 -16.69 -19.81 -3.03
C PRO A 371 -16.14 -21.16 -2.54
N VAL A 372 -15.67 -21.19 -1.27
CA VAL A 372 -15.13 -22.38 -0.61
C VAL A 372 -16.04 -22.70 0.56
N PHE A 373 -16.41 -23.95 0.77
CA PHE A 373 -17.22 -24.51 1.87
C PHE A 373 -18.63 -23.95 2.07
N ARG A 374 -18.89 -22.74 2.25
CA ARG A 374 -20.23 -22.12 2.41
C ARG A 374 -20.28 -20.85 1.59
N TRP A 375 -21.48 -20.35 1.36
CA TRP A 375 -21.78 -19.23 0.48
C TRP A 375 -20.98 -17.95 0.78
N TYR A 376 -20.38 -17.81 1.98
CA TYR A 376 -19.73 -16.61 2.46
C TYR A 376 -18.21 -16.74 2.58
N ASN A 377 -17.68 -17.96 2.59
CA ASN A 377 -16.24 -18.19 2.60
C ASN A 377 -15.72 -18.19 1.16
N GLY A 378 -14.65 -17.49 0.92
CA GLY A 378 -14.12 -17.37 -0.42
C GLY A 378 -12.62 -17.21 -0.48
N LEU A 379 -12.02 -17.78 -1.52
CA LEU A 379 -10.66 -17.52 -1.92
C LEU A 379 -10.68 -16.46 -3.02
N SER A 380 -10.17 -15.28 -2.72
CA SER A 380 -10.04 -14.16 -3.66
C SER A 380 -8.66 -14.21 -4.31
N ILE A 381 -8.62 -14.16 -5.62
CA ILE A 381 -7.39 -14.06 -6.42
C ILE A 381 -7.52 -12.82 -7.28
N GLY A 382 -6.50 -11.97 -7.27
CA GLY A 382 -6.43 -10.77 -8.08
C GLY A 382 -5.12 -10.68 -8.84
N LEU A 383 -5.19 -10.07 -10.02
CA LEU A 383 -4.06 -9.76 -10.88
C LEU A 383 -4.04 -8.25 -11.10
N ASP A 384 -2.86 -7.66 -11.10
CA ASP A 384 -2.62 -6.23 -11.29
C ASP A 384 -1.55 -6.03 -12.38
N PHE A 385 -1.90 -5.29 -13.41
CA PHE A 385 -0.99 -4.93 -14.51
C PHE A 385 -0.88 -3.42 -14.55
N GLY A 386 0.31 -2.90 -14.32
CA GLY A 386 0.47 -1.46 -14.29
C GLY A 386 1.84 -0.99 -14.77
N ARG A 387 1.92 0.33 -14.93
CA ARG A 387 3.12 1.03 -15.31
C ARG A 387 3.26 2.32 -14.52
N ARG A 388 4.47 2.60 -14.03
CA ARG A 388 4.86 3.82 -13.31
C ARG A 388 6.02 4.51 -14.03
N GLY A 389 6.18 5.82 -13.79
CA GLY A 389 7.21 6.60 -14.45
C GLY A 389 6.83 6.87 -15.90
N LEU A 390 5.72 7.57 -16.14
CA LEU A 390 5.18 7.79 -17.49
C LEU A 390 5.94 8.86 -18.27
N GLN A 391 6.70 9.72 -17.58
CA GLN A 391 7.50 10.76 -18.21
C GLN A 391 8.80 10.20 -18.78
N THR A 392 9.31 10.85 -19.83
CA THR A 392 10.44 10.34 -20.63
C THR A 392 11.77 10.33 -19.87
N SER A 393 11.96 11.25 -18.93
CA SER A 393 13.17 11.38 -18.11
C SER A 393 13.20 10.45 -16.88
N GLN A 394 12.17 9.64 -16.67
CA GLN A 394 12.03 8.80 -15.47
C GLN A 394 12.34 7.33 -15.78
N VAL A 395 12.79 6.62 -14.75
CA VAL A 395 12.88 5.16 -14.78
C VAL A 395 11.50 4.59 -15.01
N LYS A 396 11.32 3.80 -16.05
CA LYS A 396 10.04 3.16 -16.35
C LYS A 396 9.93 1.86 -15.57
N GLU A 397 8.89 1.74 -14.73
CA GLU A 397 8.55 0.51 -14.02
C GLU A 397 7.30 -0.08 -14.67
N THR A 398 7.41 -1.28 -15.23
CA THR A 398 6.27 -2.09 -15.66
C THR A 398 6.14 -3.24 -14.69
N TYR A 399 4.96 -3.43 -14.10
CA TYR A 399 4.79 -4.44 -13.08
C TYR A 399 3.58 -5.34 -13.33
N PHE A 400 3.75 -6.57 -12.88
CA PHE A 400 2.71 -7.56 -12.75
C PHE A 400 2.58 -7.94 -11.28
N GLY A 401 1.43 -7.64 -10.69
CA GLY A 401 1.09 -7.99 -9.32
C GLY A 401 0.09 -9.14 -9.28
N PHE A 402 0.19 -9.96 -8.24
CA PHE A 402 -0.85 -10.90 -7.88
C PHE A 402 -1.18 -10.74 -6.40
N ASN A 403 -2.44 -10.91 -6.06
CA ASN A 403 -2.90 -10.92 -4.68
C ASN A 403 -3.81 -12.13 -4.45
N VAL A 404 -3.72 -12.68 -3.26
CA VAL A 404 -4.52 -13.83 -2.83
C VAL A 404 -5.04 -13.51 -1.43
N GLY A 405 -6.34 -13.63 -1.24
CA GLY A 405 -6.97 -13.41 0.06
C GLY A 405 -7.96 -14.50 0.40
N MET A 406 -8.03 -14.86 1.66
CA MET A 406 -8.98 -15.81 2.18
C MET A 406 -9.92 -15.11 3.15
N ASN A 407 -11.19 -15.03 2.76
CA ASN A 407 -12.25 -14.50 3.60
C ASN A 407 -12.96 -15.65 4.32
N ILE A 408 -13.00 -15.57 5.64
CA ILE A 408 -13.66 -16.52 6.54
C ILE A 408 -14.86 -15.82 7.15
N PHE A 409 -16.02 -16.47 7.06
CA PHE A 409 -17.28 -16.00 7.62
C PHE A 409 -17.89 -17.13 8.45
N ASP A 410 -18.32 -16.81 9.67
CA ASP A 410 -19.08 -17.74 10.51
C ASP A 410 -20.13 -17.01 11.37
N ILE A 411 -21.12 -17.73 11.85
CA ILE A 411 -22.19 -17.22 12.70
C ILE A 411 -21.92 -17.69 14.15
N TRP A 412 -21.31 -16.82 14.97
CA TRP A 412 -20.87 -17.20 16.31
C TRP A 412 -21.86 -16.86 17.42
N PHE A 413 -22.72 -15.91 17.23
CA PHE A 413 -23.57 -15.36 18.31
C PHE A 413 -25.00 -15.91 18.30
N LYS A 414 -25.21 -17.07 17.72
CA LYS A 414 -26.49 -17.76 17.69
C LYS A 414 -26.71 -18.45 19.03
N LYS A 415 -27.81 -18.11 19.76
CA LYS A 415 -28.19 -18.86 20.97
C LYS A 415 -28.48 -20.30 20.55
N PRO A 416 -27.87 -21.32 21.22
CA PRO A 416 -28.26 -22.70 21.00
C PRO A 416 -29.72 -22.86 21.46
N HIS A 417 -30.59 -23.40 20.60
CA HIS A 417 -31.89 -23.90 21.00
C HIS A 417 -31.64 -25.31 21.55
N TYR A 418 -31.79 -25.45 22.84
CA TYR A 418 -31.94 -26.77 23.47
C TYR A 418 -33.40 -27.17 23.29
N GLU A 419 -33.67 -28.17 22.45
CA GLU A 419 -34.95 -28.89 22.40
C GLU A 419 -35.01 -29.90 23.57
#